data_ab7596049fc180254c71f32d3c771b21
#
_entry.id   ab7596049fc180254c71f32d3c771b21
#
_cell.length_a   1.000
_cell.length_b   1.000
_cell.length_c   1.000
_cell.angle_alpha   90.00
_cell.angle_beta   90.00
_cell.angle_gamma   90.00
#
_symmetry.space_group_name_H-M   'P 1'
#
loop_
_entity.id
_entity.type
_entity.pdbx_description
1 polymer ?
#
loop_
_entity_poly.entity_id
_entity_poly.type
_entity_poly.pdbx_seq_one_letter_code
_entity_poly.pdbx_strand_id
1 'polypeptide(L)'
;MQISRFTAELPGAFSLSGGGEFWSLTDSVKRNGSMDFEMHTQNLNFLTGLADIAPDGSIIVPDSMHLAARLGMEGAQCTAALKLKEKEGALNLDAAYNLATEAYHADLAINNLQVHHFLPKDSIYTLTAKMSAKGQGVDVASRKTVAALNASLEKLQYGHWDISGVDVHAGLKSSV
;
A
#
# COMPACT_ATOMS: atom_id res chain seq x y z
N MET A 1 23.52 3.53 -6.96
CA MET A 1 23.19 2.10 -7.08
C MET A 1 22.26 1.97 -8.28
N GLN A 2 22.58 1.09 -9.22
CA GLN A 2 21.78 0.85 -10.41
C GLN A 2 21.32 -0.61 -10.40
N ILE A 3 20.04 -0.84 -10.57
CA ILE A 3 19.44 -2.14 -10.84
C ILE A 3 18.75 -1.99 -12.19
N SER A 4 19.48 -2.24 -13.27
CA SER A 4 19.02 -1.93 -14.63
C SER A 4 17.72 -2.65 -14.98
N ARG A 5 17.63 -3.90 -14.65
CA ARG A 5 16.42 -4.72 -14.77
C ARG A 5 16.64 -6.05 -14.06
N PHE A 6 15.61 -6.55 -13.42
CA PHE A 6 15.58 -7.93 -12.95
C PHE A 6 14.24 -8.56 -13.32
N THR A 7 14.27 -9.86 -13.50
CA THR A 7 13.07 -10.69 -13.67
C THR A 7 13.24 -11.95 -12.84
N ALA A 8 12.17 -12.36 -12.19
CA ALA A 8 12.10 -13.64 -11.52
C ALA A 8 10.77 -14.30 -11.92
N GLU A 9 10.82 -15.55 -12.30
CA GLU A 9 9.66 -16.28 -12.73
C GLU A 9 9.67 -17.68 -12.12
N LEU A 10 8.55 -18.07 -11.56
CA LEU A 10 8.25 -19.45 -11.20
C LEU A 10 7.01 -19.87 -11.98
N PRO A 11 7.15 -20.73 -13.00
CA PRO A 11 6.05 -21.15 -13.85
C PRO A 11 4.88 -21.71 -13.02
N GLY A 12 3.67 -21.22 -13.28
CA GLY A 12 2.46 -21.61 -12.55
C GLY A 12 2.31 -20.98 -11.17
N ALA A 13 3.24 -20.11 -10.74
CA ALA A 13 3.19 -19.44 -9.44
C ALA A 13 3.19 -17.91 -9.57
N PHE A 14 4.23 -17.33 -10.13
CA PHE A 14 4.33 -15.89 -10.29
C PHE A 14 5.34 -15.48 -11.37
N SER A 15 5.18 -14.26 -11.85
CA SER A 15 6.24 -13.49 -12.51
C SER A 15 6.45 -12.17 -11.79
N LEU A 16 7.71 -11.80 -11.60
CA LEU A 16 8.13 -10.55 -10.98
C LEU A 16 9.14 -9.88 -11.89
N SER A 17 8.94 -8.62 -12.19
CA SER A 17 9.90 -7.79 -12.90
C SER A 17 10.05 -6.44 -12.22
N GLY A 18 11.19 -5.81 -12.45
CA GLY A 18 11.42 -4.47 -11.93
C GLY A 18 12.75 -3.93 -12.37
N GLY A 19 12.99 -2.68 -12.05
CA GLY A 19 14.24 -2.01 -12.32
C GLY A 19 14.20 -0.59 -11.82
N GLY A 20 15.38 0.01 -11.70
CA GLY A 20 15.47 1.37 -11.24
C GLY A 20 16.89 1.80 -10.96
N GLU A 21 17.04 3.05 -10.74
CA GLU A 21 18.32 3.66 -10.47
C GLU A 21 18.19 4.66 -9.33
N PHE A 22 19.18 4.62 -8.44
CA PHE A 22 19.31 5.60 -7.36
C PHE A 22 20.72 6.16 -7.34
N TRP A 23 20.82 7.47 -7.24
CA TRP A 23 22.08 8.21 -7.18
C TRP A 23 22.19 8.96 -5.85
N SER A 24 23.45 9.13 -5.41
CA SER A 24 23.81 10.00 -4.27
C SER A 24 22.99 9.72 -3.01
N LEU A 25 22.66 8.46 -2.70
CA LEU A 25 21.77 8.10 -1.58
C LEU A 25 22.23 8.65 -0.22
N THR A 26 23.52 8.87 -0.05
CA THR A 26 24.13 9.43 1.19
C THR A 26 24.08 10.96 1.25
N ASP A 27 23.81 11.64 0.13
CA ASP A 27 23.70 13.09 0.06
C ASP A 27 22.24 13.51 0.12
N SER A 28 21.83 14.09 1.24
CA SER A 28 20.45 14.46 1.49
C SER A 28 19.84 15.46 0.51
N VAL A 29 20.65 16.17 -0.25
CA VAL A 29 20.22 17.16 -1.24
C VAL A 29 20.23 16.60 -2.65
N LYS A 30 21.25 15.79 -2.99
CA LYS A 30 21.48 15.32 -4.36
C LYS A 30 20.90 13.94 -4.63
N ARG A 31 20.43 13.23 -3.60
CA ARG A 31 19.84 11.90 -3.80
C ARG A 31 18.64 11.99 -4.71
N ASN A 32 18.61 11.09 -5.67
CA ASN A 32 17.57 11.02 -6.68
C ASN A 32 17.46 9.58 -7.17
N GLY A 33 16.29 9.19 -7.63
CA GLY A 33 16.08 7.93 -8.28
C GLY A 33 14.66 7.43 -8.20
N SER A 34 14.43 6.36 -8.92
CA SER A 34 13.16 5.64 -8.88
C SER A 34 13.36 4.15 -9.12
N MET A 35 12.42 3.36 -8.66
CA MET A 35 12.35 1.93 -8.88
C MET A 35 10.90 1.54 -9.12
N ASP A 36 10.70 0.73 -10.15
CA ASP A 36 9.42 0.17 -10.53
C ASP A 36 9.44 -1.35 -10.30
N PHE A 37 8.31 -1.88 -9.83
CA PHE A 37 8.07 -3.30 -9.64
C PHE A 37 6.74 -3.66 -10.28
N GLU A 38 6.68 -4.83 -10.89
CA GLU A 38 5.48 -5.42 -11.42
C GLU A 38 5.45 -6.91 -11.09
N MET A 39 4.37 -7.38 -10.51
CA MET A 39 4.19 -8.78 -10.13
C MET A 39 2.83 -9.27 -10.59
N HIS A 40 2.82 -10.41 -11.23
CA HIS A 40 1.63 -11.18 -11.55
C HIS A 40 1.66 -12.48 -10.77
N THR A 41 0.59 -12.80 -10.08
CA THR A 41 0.47 -14.05 -9.35
C THR A 41 -0.44 -15.01 -10.08
N GLN A 42 -0.12 -16.30 -10.01
CA GLN A 42 -0.98 -17.39 -10.45
C GLN A 42 -1.32 -18.31 -9.28
N ASN A 43 -0.33 -18.71 -8.48
CA ASN A 43 -0.55 -19.45 -7.25
C ASN A 43 0.64 -19.24 -6.31
N LEU A 44 0.45 -18.46 -5.26
CA LEU A 44 1.47 -18.17 -4.25
C LEU A 44 1.22 -18.84 -2.90
N ASN A 45 0.24 -19.72 -2.78
CA ASN A 45 -0.13 -20.33 -1.50
C ASN A 45 1.01 -21.14 -0.86
N PHE A 46 1.98 -21.62 -1.66
CA PHE A 46 3.17 -22.29 -1.13
C PHE A 46 4.12 -21.33 -0.39
N LEU A 47 4.15 -20.04 -0.75
CA LEU A 47 5.02 -19.05 -0.09
C LEU A 47 4.54 -18.71 1.33
N THR A 48 3.24 -18.69 1.55
CA THR A 48 2.70 -18.46 2.90
C THR A 48 3.11 -19.56 3.86
N GLY A 49 3.18 -20.82 3.38
CA GLY A 49 3.69 -21.95 4.14
C GLY A 49 5.21 -21.93 4.37
N LEU A 50 5.99 -21.47 3.36
CA LEU A 50 7.45 -21.35 3.48
C LEU A 50 7.90 -20.21 4.40
N ALA A 51 7.18 -19.11 4.39
CA ALA A 51 7.49 -17.93 5.19
C ALA A 51 6.89 -17.97 6.61
N ASP A 52 6.21 -19.06 6.96
CA ASP A 52 5.46 -19.22 8.22
C ASP A 52 4.49 -18.05 8.49
N ILE A 53 4.01 -17.43 7.41
CA ILE A 53 3.03 -16.35 7.46
C ILE A 53 1.65 -16.97 7.48
N ALA A 54 0.94 -16.84 8.60
CA ALA A 54 -0.39 -17.38 8.80
C ALA A 54 -0.50 -18.86 8.41
N PRO A 55 0.24 -19.78 9.08
CA PRO A 55 0.22 -21.21 8.79
C PRO A 55 -1.18 -21.83 8.95
N ASP A 56 -2.05 -21.13 9.64
CA ASP A 56 -3.46 -21.49 9.83
C ASP A 56 -4.33 -21.15 8.60
N GLY A 57 -3.77 -20.54 7.56
CA GLY A 57 -4.50 -20.12 6.35
C GLY A 57 -5.44 -18.93 6.58
N SER A 58 -5.18 -18.10 7.60
CA SER A 58 -5.94 -16.86 7.83
C SER A 58 -5.61 -15.77 6.80
N ILE A 59 -4.43 -15.85 6.18
CA ILE A 59 -4.00 -14.97 5.10
C ILE A 59 -3.60 -15.83 3.91
N ILE A 60 -4.12 -15.49 2.75
CA ILE A 60 -3.73 -16.11 1.47
C ILE A 60 -3.43 -15.02 0.44
N VAL A 61 -2.62 -15.37 -0.54
CA VAL A 61 -2.42 -14.53 -1.72
C VAL A 61 -3.34 -15.04 -2.83
N PRO A 62 -4.29 -14.23 -3.30
CA PRO A 62 -5.22 -14.66 -4.35
C PRO A 62 -4.52 -15.02 -5.66
N ASP A 63 -5.09 -15.98 -6.37
CA ASP A 63 -4.67 -16.27 -7.73
C ASP A 63 -5.03 -15.11 -8.67
N SER A 64 -4.24 -14.92 -9.72
CA SER A 64 -4.48 -13.90 -10.76
C SER A 64 -4.48 -12.45 -10.23
N MET A 65 -3.68 -12.18 -9.20
CA MET A 65 -3.45 -10.82 -8.72
C MET A 65 -2.35 -10.13 -9.55
N HIS A 66 -2.55 -8.87 -9.86
CA HIS A 66 -1.55 -8.00 -10.45
C HIS A 66 -1.21 -6.89 -9.47
N LEU A 67 0.08 -6.73 -9.19
CA LEU A 67 0.63 -5.69 -8.33
C LEU A 67 1.65 -4.88 -9.13
N ALA A 68 1.48 -3.56 -9.16
CA ALA A 68 2.48 -2.63 -9.68
C ALA A 68 2.83 -1.62 -8.59
N ALA A 69 4.12 -1.39 -8.39
CA ALA A 69 4.60 -0.43 -7.40
C ALA A 69 5.72 0.43 -8.00
N ARG A 70 5.70 1.69 -7.64
CA ARG A 70 6.75 2.66 -7.94
C ARG A 70 7.21 3.32 -6.66
N LEU A 71 8.52 3.36 -6.47
CA LEU A 71 9.18 4.11 -5.41
C LEU A 71 10.02 5.21 -6.04
N GLY A 72 9.99 6.40 -5.48
CA GLY A 72 10.78 7.54 -5.96
C GLY A 72 11.45 8.29 -4.82
N MET A 73 12.54 8.94 -5.13
CA MET A 73 13.26 9.80 -4.20
C MET A 73 13.85 11.00 -4.95
N GLU A 74 13.61 12.19 -4.44
CA GLU A 74 14.19 13.43 -4.95
C GLU A 74 14.53 14.36 -3.77
N GLY A 75 15.81 14.56 -3.50
CA GLY A 75 16.27 15.24 -2.30
C GLY A 75 15.69 14.60 -1.03
N ALA A 76 14.99 15.37 -0.24
CA ALA A 76 14.31 14.89 0.96
C ALA A 76 12.94 14.22 0.68
N GLN A 77 12.42 14.34 -0.53
CA GLN A 77 11.11 13.83 -0.89
C GLN A 77 11.19 12.35 -1.28
N CYS A 78 10.42 11.51 -0.60
CA CYS A 78 10.19 10.12 -0.94
C CYS A 78 8.74 9.97 -1.44
N THR A 79 8.53 9.18 -2.49
CA THR A 79 7.21 8.88 -3.02
C THR A 79 7.02 7.37 -3.16
N ALA A 80 5.80 6.92 -2.98
CA ALA A 80 5.41 5.55 -3.23
C ALA A 80 4.04 5.52 -3.91
N ALA A 81 3.92 4.76 -4.97
CA ALA A 81 2.65 4.44 -5.60
C ALA A 81 2.49 2.93 -5.67
N LEU A 82 1.32 2.43 -5.31
CA LEU A 82 0.97 1.02 -5.36
C LEU A 82 -0.37 0.86 -6.06
N LYS A 83 -0.42 -0.07 -7.01
CA LYS A 83 -1.66 -0.48 -7.68
C LYS A 83 -1.79 -1.98 -7.57
N LEU A 84 -2.87 -2.42 -6.96
CA LEU A 84 -3.22 -3.83 -6.87
C LEU A 84 -4.53 -4.04 -7.63
N LYS A 85 -4.59 -5.06 -8.44
CA LYS A 85 -5.80 -5.52 -9.12
C LYS A 85 -5.96 -7.02 -8.86
N GLU A 86 -7.15 -7.39 -8.41
CA GLU A 86 -7.57 -8.77 -8.20
C GLU A 86 -8.99 -8.92 -8.75
N LYS A 87 -9.13 -9.65 -9.86
CA LYS A 87 -10.41 -9.77 -10.59
C LYS A 87 -11.06 -8.39 -10.83
N GLU A 88 -12.24 -8.16 -10.26
CA GLU A 88 -12.97 -6.89 -10.34
C GLU A 88 -12.55 -5.88 -9.26
N GLY A 89 -11.75 -6.32 -8.29
CA GLY A 89 -11.27 -5.49 -7.18
C GLY A 89 -10.00 -4.74 -7.53
N ALA A 90 -9.88 -3.52 -7.01
CA ALA A 90 -8.69 -2.71 -7.16
C ALA A 90 -8.37 -1.95 -5.87
N LEU A 91 -7.07 -1.75 -5.63
CA LEU A 91 -6.55 -0.87 -4.61
C LEU A 91 -5.47 0.02 -5.25
N ASN A 92 -5.57 1.33 -5.00
CA ASN A 92 -4.56 2.30 -5.39
C ASN A 92 -4.12 3.06 -4.14
N LEU A 93 -2.81 3.15 -3.95
CA LEU A 93 -2.18 3.94 -2.90
C LEU A 93 -1.17 4.88 -3.54
N ASP A 94 -1.27 6.16 -3.23
CA ASP A 94 -0.27 7.17 -3.54
C ASP A 94 0.16 7.82 -2.23
N ALA A 95 1.47 7.84 -1.97
CA ALA A 95 2.01 8.38 -0.74
C ALA A 95 3.28 9.18 -0.98
N ALA A 96 3.50 10.19 -0.17
CA ALA A 96 4.75 10.93 -0.13
C ALA A 96 5.14 11.28 1.31
N TYR A 97 6.44 11.31 1.53
CA TYR A 97 7.04 11.66 2.80
C TYR A 97 8.27 12.53 2.59
N ASN A 98 8.38 13.61 3.34
CA ASN A 98 9.55 14.47 3.32
C ASN A 98 10.42 14.22 4.55
N LEU A 99 11.61 13.68 4.32
CA LEU A 99 12.57 13.30 5.37
C LEU A 99 13.13 14.49 6.15
N ALA A 100 13.07 15.70 5.62
CA ALA A 100 13.59 16.89 6.28
C ALA A 100 12.54 17.62 7.13
N THR A 101 11.31 17.64 6.68
CA THR A 101 10.21 18.33 7.35
C THR A 101 9.25 17.39 8.08
N GLU A 102 9.40 16.08 7.86
CA GLU A 102 8.48 15.04 8.34
C GLU A 102 7.04 15.23 7.82
N ALA A 103 6.86 16.05 6.77
CA ALA A 103 5.56 16.22 6.13
C ALA A 103 5.21 14.98 5.31
N TYR A 104 3.96 14.55 5.40
CA TYR A 104 3.45 13.39 4.67
C TYR A 104 2.06 13.61 4.11
N HIS A 105 1.77 12.89 3.04
CA HIS A 105 0.41 12.63 2.61
C HIS A 105 0.29 11.20 2.06
N ALA A 106 -0.90 10.65 2.16
CA ALA A 106 -1.23 9.37 1.56
C ALA A 106 -2.71 9.37 1.16
N ASP A 107 -2.97 8.90 -0.06
CA ASP A 107 -4.31 8.72 -0.60
C ASP A 107 -4.48 7.23 -0.95
N LEU A 108 -5.49 6.60 -0.37
CA LEU A 108 -5.86 5.22 -0.61
C LEU A 108 -7.26 5.16 -1.21
N ALA A 109 -7.39 4.49 -2.33
CA ALA A 109 -8.67 4.17 -2.94
C ALA A 109 -8.80 2.65 -3.10
N ILE A 110 -9.84 2.09 -2.50
CA ILE A 110 -10.22 0.68 -2.61
C ILE A 110 -11.53 0.64 -3.35
N ASN A 111 -11.60 -0.14 -4.42
CA ASN A 111 -12.79 -0.28 -5.24
C ASN A 111 -13.15 -1.77 -5.40
N ASN A 112 -14.29 -2.15 -4.87
CA ASN A 112 -14.86 -3.51 -4.97
C ASN A 112 -13.87 -4.63 -4.65
N LEU A 113 -12.94 -4.40 -3.70
CA LEU A 113 -11.95 -5.40 -3.33
C LEU A 113 -12.61 -6.57 -2.61
N GLN A 114 -12.33 -7.78 -3.06
CA GLN A 114 -12.84 -9.02 -2.45
C GLN A 114 -11.92 -9.41 -1.28
N VAL A 115 -12.13 -8.80 -0.12
CA VAL A 115 -11.24 -8.95 1.05
C VAL A 115 -11.15 -10.40 1.50
N HIS A 116 -12.23 -11.17 1.40
CA HIS A 116 -12.25 -12.59 1.78
C HIS A 116 -11.35 -13.47 0.88
N HIS A 117 -10.94 -12.99 -0.30
CA HIS A 117 -9.94 -13.68 -1.12
C HIS A 117 -8.53 -13.58 -0.52
N PHE A 118 -8.28 -12.59 0.35
CA PHE A 118 -7.02 -12.41 1.08
C PHE A 118 -7.11 -12.93 2.51
N LEU A 119 -8.29 -12.76 3.13
CA LEU A 119 -8.59 -13.08 4.52
C LEU A 119 -9.81 -14.04 4.58
N PRO A 120 -9.65 -15.32 4.18
CA PRO A 120 -10.79 -16.24 4.00
C PRO A 120 -11.50 -16.60 5.30
N LYS A 121 -10.86 -16.39 6.43
CA LYS A 121 -11.45 -16.61 7.76
C LYS A 121 -12.14 -15.38 8.34
N ASP A 122 -11.99 -14.22 7.70
CA ASP A 122 -12.65 -13.00 8.12
C ASP A 122 -14.06 -12.91 7.51
N SER A 123 -14.92 -12.16 8.18
CA SER A 123 -16.29 -11.92 7.73
C SER A 123 -16.40 -10.73 6.76
N ILE A 124 -15.30 -10.09 6.39
CA ILE A 124 -15.26 -9.01 5.41
C ILE A 124 -15.25 -9.61 4.00
N TYR A 125 -16.30 -9.39 3.22
CA TYR A 125 -16.42 -9.89 1.86
C TYR A 125 -15.95 -8.87 0.82
N THR A 126 -16.64 -7.76 0.68
CA THR A 126 -16.31 -6.71 -0.28
C THR A 126 -16.09 -5.38 0.42
N LEU A 127 -15.15 -4.61 -0.11
CA LEU A 127 -14.83 -3.28 0.40
C LEU A 127 -14.68 -2.27 -0.74
N THR A 128 -15.38 -1.14 -0.62
CA THR A 128 -15.17 0.08 -1.40
C THR A 128 -15.02 1.24 -0.43
N ALA A 129 -13.85 1.85 -0.39
CA ALA A 129 -13.52 2.92 0.55
C ALA A 129 -12.47 3.85 -0.04
N LYS A 130 -12.46 5.08 0.45
CA LYS A 130 -11.40 6.06 0.20
C LYS A 130 -10.86 6.59 1.51
N MET A 131 -9.58 6.81 1.56
CA MET A 131 -8.91 7.39 2.72
C MET A 131 -7.86 8.39 2.26
N SER A 132 -7.79 9.54 2.91
CA SER A 132 -6.69 10.47 2.75
C SER A 132 -6.12 10.85 4.10
N ALA A 133 -4.81 10.84 4.20
CA ALA A 133 -4.08 11.26 5.38
C ALA A 133 -3.02 12.28 5.00
N LYS A 134 -2.89 13.34 5.79
CA LYS A 134 -1.82 14.33 5.63
C LYS A 134 -1.41 14.90 6.97
N GLY A 135 -0.15 15.25 7.08
CA GLY A 135 0.34 15.79 8.35
C GLY A 135 1.82 16.11 8.33
N GLN A 136 2.32 16.43 9.52
CA GLN A 136 3.72 16.68 9.79
C GLN A 136 4.08 16.12 11.17
N GLY A 137 5.20 15.40 11.26
CA GLY A 137 5.60 14.67 12.46
C GLY A 137 4.90 13.31 12.55
N VAL A 138 5.59 12.32 13.08
CA VAL A 138 5.09 10.95 13.22
C VAL A 138 4.89 10.54 14.69
N ASP A 139 5.39 11.32 15.62
CA ASP A 139 5.20 11.10 17.04
C ASP A 139 3.90 11.75 17.51
N VAL A 140 2.86 10.94 17.72
CA VAL A 140 1.53 11.40 18.17
C VAL A 140 1.55 12.03 19.56
N ALA A 141 2.56 11.77 20.37
CA ALA A 141 2.75 12.39 21.68
C ALA A 141 3.45 13.75 21.60
N SER A 142 4.03 14.08 20.46
CA SER A 142 4.69 15.37 20.27
C SER A 142 3.67 16.49 20.04
N ARG A 143 3.86 17.59 20.76
CA ARG A 143 3.02 18.80 20.58
C ARG A 143 3.17 19.44 19.20
N LYS A 144 4.20 19.09 18.44
CA LYS A 144 4.46 19.61 17.08
C LYS A 144 3.75 18.81 15.99
N THR A 145 3.25 17.64 16.32
CA THR A 145 2.59 16.78 15.35
C THR A 145 1.22 17.33 14.96
N VAL A 146 1.01 17.43 13.67
CA VAL A 146 -0.27 17.81 13.06
C VAL A 146 -0.68 16.73 12.09
N ALA A 147 -1.90 16.24 12.18
CA ALA A 147 -2.41 15.23 11.28
C ALA A 147 -3.88 15.46 10.96
N ALA A 148 -4.27 15.16 9.75
CA ALA A 148 -5.67 15.11 9.32
C ALA A 148 -5.90 13.80 8.57
N LEU A 149 -6.97 13.11 8.94
CA LEU A 149 -7.44 11.87 8.33
C LEU A 149 -8.87 12.07 7.87
N ASN A 150 -9.14 11.76 6.63
CA ASN A 150 -10.49 11.64 6.09
C ASN A 150 -10.66 10.23 5.55
N ALA A 151 -11.73 9.58 5.91
CA ALA A 151 -12.08 8.26 5.40
C ALA A 151 -13.56 8.24 5.02
N SER A 152 -13.86 7.65 3.87
CA SER A 152 -15.22 7.45 3.38
C SER A 152 -15.39 5.98 3.03
N LEU A 153 -16.34 5.34 3.68
CA LEU A 153 -16.75 3.98 3.42
C LEU A 153 -17.98 4.00 2.51
N GLU A 154 -17.78 3.71 1.23
CA GLU A 154 -18.86 3.68 0.25
C GLU A 154 -19.65 2.37 0.33
N LYS A 155 -18.95 1.24 0.53
CA LYS A 155 -19.56 -0.08 0.68
C LYS A 155 -18.67 -1.01 1.48
N LEU A 156 -19.24 -1.70 2.46
CA LEU A 156 -18.63 -2.81 3.18
C LEU A 156 -19.67 -3.92 3.35
N GLN A 157 -19.35 -5.10 2.85
CA GLN A 157 -20.11 -6.29 3.16
C GLN A 157 -19.41 -7.06 4.29
N TYR A 158 -20.08 -7.11 5.44
CA TYR A 158 -19.61 -7.83 6.63
C TYR A 158 -20.62 -8.90 6.99
N GLY A 159 -20.28 -10.16 6.74
CA GLY A 159 -21.22 -11.26 6.87
C GLY A 159 -22.48 -11.05 6.01
N HIS A 160 -23.63 -10.94 6.68
CA HIS A 160 -24.91 -10.63 6.05
C HIS A 160 -25.27 -9.14 6.04
N TRP A 161 -24.39 -8.27 6.53
CA TRP A 161 -24.64 -6.85 6.66
C TRP A 161 -23.97 -6.07 5.52
N ASP A 162 -24.75 -5.23 4.87
CA ASP A 162 -24.25 -4.22 3.94
C ASP A 162 -24.21 -2.86 4.66
N ILE A 163 -23.01 -2.35 4.86
CA ILE A 163 -22.74 -1.06 5.50
C ILE A 163 -22.27 -0.08 4.43
N SER A 164 -22.85 1.12 4.42
CA SER A 164 -22.49 2.15 3.43
C SER A 164 -22.67 3.55 3.98
N GLY A 165 -22.04 4.52 3.32
CA GLY A 165 -22.23 5.94 3.63
C GLY A 165 -21.66 6.36 4.98
N VAL A 166 -20.54 5.80 5.40
CA VAL A 166 -19.86 6.20 6.64
C VAL A 166 -18.69 7.11 6.31
N ASP A 167 -18.72 8.33 6.84
CA ASP A 167 -17.64 9.30 6.70
C ASP A 167 -17.01 9.56 8.08
N VAL A 168 -15.68 9.55 8.11
CA VAL A 168 -14.87 9.80 9.30
C VAL A 168 -13.90 10.93 9.02
N HIS A 169 -13.91 11.95 9.87
CA HIS A 169 -12.96 13.05 9.84
C HIS A 169 -12.27 13.12 11.19
N ALA A 170 -10.97 12.95 11.21
CA ALA A 170 -10.16 13.04 12.41
C ALA A 170 -9.01 14.03 12.21
N GLY A 171 -8.66 14.75 13.27
CA GLY A 171 -7.55 15.70 13.20
C GLY A 171 -6.82 15.80 14.54
N LEU A 172 -5.50 15.85 14.45
CA LEU A 172 -4.59 16.19 15.53
C LEU A 172 -4.03 17.59 15.24
N LYS A 173 -4.19 18.51 16.17
CA LYS A 173 -3.64 19.88 16.06
C LYS A 173 -2.51 20.03 17.06
N SER A 174 -1.47 20.75 16.65
CA SER A 174 -0.43 21.19 17.58
C SER A 174 -1.08 21.99 18.71
N SER A 175 -0.81 21.59 19.94
CA SER A 175 -1.19 22.41 21.11
C SER A 175 -0.02 23.36 21.44
N VAL A 176 -0.28 24.65 21.32
CA VAL A 176 0.65 25.73 21.77
C VAL A 176 0.71 25.75 23.29
#